data_0d5f2d0409d1deada7ec96334cbe4b80
#
_entry.id   0d5f2d0409d1deada7ec96334cbe4b80
#
_cell.length_a   1.000
_cell.length_b   1.000
_cell.length_c   1.000
_cell.angle_alpha   90.00
_cell.angle_beta   90.00
_cell.angle_gamma   90.00
#
_symmetry.space_group_name_H-M   'P 1'
#
loop_
_entity.id
_entity.type
_entity.pdbx_description
1 polymer ?
#
loop_
_entity_poly.entity_id
_entity_poly.type
_entity_poly.pdbx_seq_one_letter_code
_entity_poly.pdbx_strand_id
1 'polypeptide(L)'
;VAGDMPVFAGSGETSSGGKGASKEKTGIYKHLMTGVSFMLPFVVSGGILIALAFLFDKLAGVQGAADAAGSSALGSTTYIAKLFMDIGGAAFGLFIPILGAYIAYSIGERPALTAGFVGGALAVSGGSGYLGAMLAGFLAGYVTKLVIASLKGLPKSLNGIKAILLYPLLTVLLTGVLMIIILNPPVRFINEGLVHWLQ
;
A
#
# COMPACT_ATOMS: atom_id res chain seq x y z
N VAL A 1 -24.86 32.47 -6.54
CA VAL A 1 -24.04 31.99 -7.65
C VAL A 1 -23.22 30.82 -7.10
N ALA A 2 -23.75 29.60 -7.25
CA ALA A 2 -23.07 28.38 -6.86
C ALA A 2 -22.14 27.96 -8.03
N GLY A 3 -20.83 27.99 -7.79
CA GLY A 3 -19.85 27.51 -8.75
C GLY A 3 -19.73 25.99 -8.67
N ASP A 4 -20.06 25.31 -9.76
CA ASP A 4 -19.83 23.88 -9.96
C ASP A 4 -18.33 23.59 -9.90
N MET A 5 -17.90 22.84 -8.91
CA MET A 5 -16.57 22.22 -8.91
C MET A 5 -16.64 20.94 -9.77
N PRO A 6 -15.74 20.76 -10.74
CA PRO A 6 -15.71 19.54 -11.52
C PRO A 6 -15.30 18.35 -10.66
N VAL A 7 -16.20 17.40 -10.53
CA VAL A 7 -15.90 16.08 -9.95
C VAL A 7 -15.03 15.34 -10.95
N PHE A 8 -13.76 15.12 -10.61
CA PHE A 8 -12.90 14.23 -11.39
C PHE A 8 -13.38 12.77 -11.22
N ALA A 9 -14.33 12.39 -12.05
CA ALA A 9 -14.63 10.99 -12.30
C ALA A 9 -13.51 10.44 -13.19
N GLY A 10 -12.56 9.78 -12.61
CA GLY A 10 -11.55 9.00 -13.34
C GLY A 10 -12.21 7.80 -14.02
N SER A 11 -12.83 8.02 -15.16
CA SER A 11 -13.31 6.98 -16.06
C SER A 11 -12.14 6.46 -16.89
N GLY A 12 -11.42 5.49 -16.37
CA GLY A 12 -10.57 4.61 -17.17
C GLY A 12 -11.39 3.44 -17.70
N GLU A 13 -12.34 3.68 -18.60
CA GLU A 13 -12.96 2.63 -19.39
C GLU A 13 -12.04 2.27 -20.55
N THR A 14 -11.30 1.19 -20.44
CA THR A 14 -10.87 0.43 -21.61
C THR A 14 -11.79 -0.77 -21.76
N SER A 15 -12.78 -0.61 -22.62
CA SER A 15 -13.61 -1.70 -23.11
C SER A 15 -12.75 -2.60 -23.99
N SER A 16 -12.67 -3.87 -23.65
CA SER A 16 -12.44 -4.92 -24.64
C SER A 16 -13.14 -6.19 -24.18
N GLY A 17 -14.01 -6.67 -25.06
CA GLY A 17 -14.97 -7.71 -24.81
C GLY A 17 -14.38 -9.10 -24.57
N GLY A 18 -15.10 -9.88 -23.80
CA GLY A 18 -14.89 -11.27 -23.52
C GLY A 18 -16.00 -11.78 -22.61
N LYS A 19 -17.17 -12.10 -23.17
CA LYS A 19 -18.21 -12.84 -22.46
C LYS A 19 -17.76 -14.29 -22.31
N GLY A 20 -17.67 -14.76 -21.08
CA GLY A 20 -17.67 -16.18 -20.78
C GLY A 20 -16.69 -16.63 -19.73
N ALA A 21 -17.22 -17.13 -18.60
CA ALA A 21 -16.58 -17.90 -17.53
C ALA A 21 -15.71 -17.11 -16.54
N SER A 22 -16.34 -16.79 -15.42
CA SER A 22 -15.79 -16.92 -14.07
C SER A 22 -16.26 -15.81 -13.13
N LYS A 23 -17.42 -16.00 -12.53
CA LYS A 23 -17.88 -15.11 -11.44
C LYS A 23 -16.97 -15.12 -10.20
N GLU A 24 -16.13 -16.16 -10.02
CA GLU A 24 -15.19 -16.23 -8.88
C GLU A 24 -13.85 -15.54 -9.14
N LYS A 25 -13.34 -15.56 -10.35
CA LYS A 25 -12.09 -14.86 -10.70
C LYS A 25 -12.23 -13.35 -10.70
N THR A 26 -13.44 -12.83 -10.85
CA THR A 26 -13.74 -11.40 -10.86
C THR A 26 -13.53 -10.75 -9.47
N GLY A 27 -13.71 -11.50 -8.38
CA GLY A 27 -13.59 -10.98 -7.02
C GLY A 27 -12.15 -10.62 -6.64
N ILE A 28 -11.22 -11.57 -6.76
CA ILE A 28 -9.80 -11.36 -6.38
C ILE A 28 -9.14 -10.31 -7.26
N TYR A 29 -9.36 -10.39 -8.57
CA TYR A 29 -8.84 -9.40 -9.52
C TYR A 29 -9.36 -7.99 -9.24
N LYS A 30 -10.65 -7.84 -8.94
CA LYS A 30 -11.25 -6.55 -8.58
C LYS A 30 -10.60 -5.94 -7.33
N HIS A 31 -10.39 -6.74 -6.29
CA HIS A 31 -9.75 -6.28 -5.06
C HIS A 31 -8.31 -5.86 -5.29
N LEU A 32 -7.56 -6.65 -6.08
CA LEU A 32 -6.19 -6.32 -6.46
C LEU A 32 -6.14 -5.02 -7.27
N MET A 33 -7.00 -4.87 -8.27
CA MET A 33 -7.06 -3.68 -9.12
C MET A 33 -7.41 -2.43 -8.32
N THR A 34 -8.29 -2.54 -7.32
CA THR A 34 -8.56 -1.44 -6.40
C THR A 34 -7.29 -1.01 -5.66
N GLY A 35 -6.56 -1.95 -5.06
CA GLY A 35 -5.31 -1.64 -4.36
C GLY A 35 -4.28 -0.96 -5.27
N VAL A 36 -4.07 -1.50 -6.46
CA VAL A 36 -3.12 -0.95 -7.45
C VAL A 36 -3.54 0.45 -7.89
N SER A 37 -4.83 0.69 -8.16
CA SER A 37 -5.32 2.01 -8.60
C SER A 37 -5.06 3.11 -7.56
N PHE A 38 -5.22 2.82 -6.29
CA PHE A 38 -4.95 3.78 -5.22
C PHE A 38 -3.45 3.94 -4.91
N MET A 39 -2.65 2.92 -5.21
CA MET A 39 -1.19 2.96 -5.05
C MET A 39 -0.52 3.83 -6.13
N LEU A 40 -1.02 3.79 -7.37
CA LEU A 40 -0.39 4.46 -8.53
C LEU A 40 -0.08 5.95 -8.30
N PRO A 41 -0.98 6.79 -7.77
CA PRO A 41 -0.67 8.19 -7.52
C PRO A 41 0.55 8.41 -6.62
N PHE A 42 0.77 7.55 -5.63
CA PHE A 42 1.90 7.64 -4.70
C PHE A 42 3.21 7.25 -5.39
N VAL A 43 3.19 6.22 -6.23
CA VAL A 43 4.35 5.82 -7.03
C VAL A 43 4.72 6.91 -8.02
N VAL A 44 3.73 7.45 -8.74
CA VAL A 44 3.97 8.47 -9.77
C VAL A 44 4.46 9.78 -9.14
N SER A 45 3.76 10.29 -8.14
CA SER A 45 4.16 11.54 -7.48
C SER A 45 5.50 11.41 -6.78
N GLY A 46 5.72 10.33 -6.04
CA GLY A 46 6.98 10.05 -5.37
C GLY A 46 8.14 9.91 -6.36
N GLY A 47 7.94 9.14 -7.43
CA GLY A 47 8.94 8.95 -8.48
C GLY A 47 9.31 10.24 -9.21
N ILE A 48 8.32 11.08 -9.55
CA ILE A 48 8.57 12.38 -10.19
C ILE A 48 9.36 13.31 -9.26
N LEU A 49 9.00 13.39 -7.97
CA LEU A 49 9.72 14.22 -6.99
C LEU A 49 11.17 13.75 -6.79
N ILE A 50 11.40 12.46 -6.72
CA ILE A 50 12.75 11.89 -6.64
C ILE A 50 13.55 12.22 -7.91
N ALA A 51 12.94 12.09 -9.10
CA ALA A 51 13.59 12.44 -10.36
C ALA A 51 13.94 13.94 -10.42
N LEU A 52 13.07 14.83 -9.92
CA LEU A 52 13.34 16.26 -9.81
C LEU A 52 14.49 16.53 -8.83
N ALA A 53 14.59 15.81 -7.73
CA ALA A 53 15.72 15.93 -6.80
C ALA A 53 17.06 15.69 -7.50
N PHE A 54 17.16 14.62 -8.30
CA PHE A 54 18.34 14.35 -9.11
C PHE A 54 18.62 15.43 -10.15
N LEU A 55 17.56 15.96 -10.79
CA LEU A 55 17.69 17.03 -11.77
C LEU A 55 18.24 18.31 -11.13
N PHE A 56 17.75 18.71 -9.97
CA PHE A 56 18.21 19.90 -9.27
C PHE A 56 19.68 19.79 -8.83
N ASP A 57 20.12 18.64 -8.32
CA ASP A 57 21.52 18.43 -7.99
C ASP A 57 22.42 18.49 -9.23
N LYS A 58 21.96 17.93 -10.35
CA LYS A 58 22.69 17.99 -11.62
C LYS A 58 22.81 19.42 -12.16
N LEU A 59 21.71 20.20 -12.10
CA LEU A 59 21.71 21.62 -12.52
C LEU A 59 22.58 22.49 -11.61
N ALA A 60 22.69 22.16 -10.34
CA ALA A 60 23.57 22.84 -9.39
C ALA A 60 25.07 22.51 -9.60
N GLY A 61 25.41 21.72 -10.62
CA GLY A 61 26.80 21.39 -10.95
C GLY A 61 27.43 20.35 -10.03
N VAL A 62 26.63 19.59 -9.28
CA VAL A 62 27.09 18.46 -8.48
C VAL A 62 27.51 17.34 -9.45
N GLN A 63 28.73 17.44 -9.95
CA GLN A 63 29.36 16.41 -10.76
C GLN A 63 30.20 15.51 -9.85
N GLY A 64 29.98 14.20 -9.93
CA GLY A 64 30.91 13.24 -9.35
C GLY A 64 30.62 12.77 -7.93
N ALA A 65 29.46 13.04 -7.33
CA ALA A 65 29.08 12.39 -6.07
C ALA A 65 28.88 10.87 -6.20
N ALA A 66 28.87 10.36 -7.42
CA ALA A 66 28.78 8.94 -7.70
C ALA A 66 30.08 8.16 -7.41
N ASP A 67 31.23 8.81 -7.44
CA ASP A 67 32.52 8.13 -7.41
C ASP A 67 33.15 8.02 -6.01
N ALA A 68 32.76 8.86 -5.06
CA ALA A 68 33.40 8.93 -3.73
C ALA A 68 32.59 8.32 -2.57
N ALA A 69 31.27 8.18 -2.68
CA ALA A 69 30.40 7.81 -1.56
C ALA A 69 29.26 6.82 -1.90
N GLY A 70 29.36 6.10 -3.02
CA GLY A 70 28.23 5.24 -3.42
C GLY A 70 26.97 6.08 -3.71
N SER A 71 26.15 5.65 -4.62
CA SER A 71 24.96 6.30 -5.20
C SER A 71 23.94 7.01 -4.28
N SER A 72 24.22 7.13 -2.99
CA SER A 72 23.34 7.72 -1.97
C SER A 72 23.46 9.24 -1.82
N ALA A 73 24.45 9.91 -2.42
CA ALA A 73 24.63 11.35 -2.29
C ALA A 73 23.88 12.17 -3.35
N LEU A 74 23.58 11.59 -4.51
CA LEU A 74 22.81 12.25 -5.57
C LEU A 74 21.36 12.43 -5.13
N GLY A 75 20.82 13.62 -5.36
CA GLY A 75 19.44 13.98 -4.98
C GLY A 75 19.32 14.56 -3.57
N SER A 76 20.42 14.67 -2.79
CA SER A 76 20.39 15.19 -1.43
C SER A 76 21.50 16.21 -1.12
N THR A 77 22.26 16.63 -2.13
CA THR A 77 23.39 17.53 -1.93
C THR A 77 22.94 18.98 -1.81
N THR A 78 22.02 19.41 -2.64
CA THR A 78 21.43 20.74 -2.58
C THR A 78 20.21 20.72 -1.65
N TYR A 79 19.99 21.81 -0.90
CA TYR A 79 18.82 21.92 -0.01
C TYR A 79 17.48 21.66 -0.71
N ILE A 80 17.33 22.18 -1.94
CA ILE A 80 16.14 21.99 -2.76
C ILE A 80 16.02 20.53 -3.19
N ALA A 81 17.10 19.91 -3.65
CA ALA A 81 17.10 18.51 -4.03
C ALA A 81 16.73 17.60 -2.86
N LYS A 82 17.31 17.86 -1.69
CA LYS A 82 16.98 17.13 -0.46
C LYS A 82 15.50 17.25 -0.08
N LEU A 83 14.92 18.45 -0.20
CA LEU A 83 13.49 18.66 0.07
C LEU A 83 12.63 17.79 -0.85
N PHE A 84 12.93 17.77 -2.15
CA PHE A 84 12.20 16.93 -3.11
C PHE A 84 12.44 15.43 -2.86
N MET A 85 13.65 15.06 -2.47
CA MET A 85 13.99 13.66 -2.14
C MET A 85 13.24 13.19 -0.90
N ASP A 86 13.17 13.99 0.16
CA ASP A 86 12.49 13.65 1.41
C ASP A 86 10.98 13.50 1.19
N ILE A 87 10.36 14.45 0.48
CA ILE A 87 8.93 14.39 0.16
C ILE A 87 8.62 13.22 -0.79
N GLY A 88 9.41 13.09 -1.85
CA GLY A 88 9.26 12.01 -2.83
C GLY A 88 9.48 10.64 -2.23
N GLY A 89 10.50 10.50 -1.39
CA GLY A 89 10.80 9.27 -0.66
C GLY A 89 9.70 8.87 0.31
N ALA A 90 9.13 9.85 1.04
CA ALA A 90 7.98 9.61 1.92
C ALA A 90 6.75 9.13 1.13
N ALA A 91 6.42 9.79 0.03
CA ALA A 91 5.31 9.39 -0.83
C ALA A 91 5.56 7.99 -1.44
N PHE A 92 6.76 7.76 -1.97
CA PHE A 92 7.15 6.47 -2.55
C PHE A 92 7.20 5.36 -1.50
N GLY A 93 7.62 5.65 -0.27
CA GLY A 93 7.65 4.66 0.82
C GLY A 93 6.27 4.16 1.25
N LEU A 94 5.22 4.94 1.00
CA LEU A 94 3.86 4.58 1.38
C LEU A 94 3.14 3.69 0.36
N PHE A 95 3.66 3.48 -0.86
CA PHE A 95 2.92 2.76 -1.89
C PHE A 95 2.60 1.31 -1.53
N ILE A 96 3.52 0.62 -0.84
CA ILE A 96 3.31 -0.77 -0.41
C ILE A 96 2.26 -0.87 0.70
N PRO A 97 2.32 -0.09 1.80
CA PRO A 97 1.25 -0.06 2.80
C PRO A 97 -0.12 0.32 2.23
N ILE A 98 -0.17 1.26 1.29
CA ILE A 98 -1.40 1.70 0.63
C ILE A 98 -2.00 0.58 -0.22
N LEU A 99 -1.17 -0.18 -0.94
CA LEU A 99 -1.64 -1.35 -1.68
C LEU A 99 -2.40 -2.32 -0.76
N GLY A 100 -1.79 -2.72 0.37
CA GLY A 100 -2.42 -3.60 1.36
C GLY A 100 -3.71 -3.01 1.95
N ALA A 101 -3.68 -1.71 2.27
CA ALA A 101 -4.82 -0.99 2.82
C ALA A 101 -6.04 -1.01 1.91
N TYR A 102 -5.86 -0.71 0.61
CA TYR A 102 -6.98 -0.63 -0.33
C TYR A 102 -7.45 -1.98 -0.86
N ILE A 103 -6.60 -3.00 -0.88
CA ILE A 103 -7.05 -4.38 -1.08
C ILE A 103 -7.97 -4.79 0.10
N ALA A 104 -7.55 -4.55 1.34
CA ALA A 104 -8.35 -4.84 2.52
C ALA A 104 -9.67 -4.05 2.54
N TYR A 105 -9.60 -2.75 2.20
CA TYR A 105 -10.76 -1.88 2.09
C TYR A 105 -11.80 -2.43 1.09
N SER A 106 -11.36 -2.90 -0.06
CA SER A 106 -12.27 -3.44 -1.09
C SER A 106 -12.98 -4.74 -0.66
N ILE A 107 -12.48 -5.42 0.38
CA ILE A 107 -13.03 -6.66 0.92
C ILE A 107 -13.90 -6.40 2.17
N GLY A 108 -13.37 -5.64 3.13
CA GLY A 108 -13.94 -5.44 4.47
C GLY A 108 -14.34 -3.98 4.78
N GLU A 109 -14.36 -3.12 3.77
CA GLU A 109 -14.69 -1.70 3.86
C GLU A 109 -13.81 -0.91 4.85
N ARG A 110 -14.35 0.18 5.44
CA ARG A 110 -13.62 1.08 6.33
C ARG A 110 -12.89 0.40 7.49
N PRO A 111 -13.47 -0.56 8.21
CA PRO A 111 -12.77 -1.21 9.33
C PRO A 111 -11.52 -2.00 8.92
N ALA A 112 -11.47 -2.49 7.66
CA ALA A 112 -10.35 -3.26 7.16
C ALA A 112 -9.17 -2.38 6.71
N LEU A 113 -9.41 -1.09 6.41
CA LEU A 113 -8.40 -0.19 5.88
C LEU A 113 -7.17 -0.09 6.79
N THR A 114 -7.39 0.14 8.08
CA THR A 114 -6.31 0.26 9.08
C THR A 114 -5.52 -1.02 9.24
N ALA A 115 -6.21 -2.15 9.28
CA ALA A 115 -5.57 -3.46 9.38
C ALA A 115 -4.73 -3.79 8.14
N GLY A 116 -5.24 -3.46 6.94
CA GLY A 116 -4.51 -3.62 5.69
C GLY A 116 -3.28 -2.71 5.58
N PHE A 117 -3.40 -1.46 6.08
CA PHE A 117 -2.29 -0.51 6.10
C PHE A 117 -1.16 -1.00 7.02
N VAL A 118 -1.50 -1.39 8.25
CA VAL A 118 -0.53 -1.94 9.22
C VAL A 118 0.07 -3.25 8.71
N GLY A 119 -0.75 -4.13 8.14
CA GLY A 119 -0.27 -5.38 7.53
C GLY A 119 0.72 -5.13 6.38
N GLY A 120 0.43 -4.15 5.52
CA GLY A 120 1.34 -3.71 4.45
C GLY A 120 2.64 -3.11 4.99
N ALA A 121 2.58 -2.29 6.05
CA ALA A 121 3.76 -1.75 6.70
C ALA A 121 4.63 -2.86 7.35
N LEU A 122 4.00 -3.85 7.98
CA LEU A 122 4.68 -5.03 8.54
C LEU A 122 5.29 -5.91 7.45
N ALA A 123 4.72 -5.95 6.26
CA ALA A 123 5.29 -6.64 5.11
C ALA A 123 6.61 -5.97 4.66
N VAL A 124 6.66 -4.64 4.66
CA VAL A 124 7.88 -3.89 4.34
C VAL A 124 8.95 -4.16 5.39
N SER A 125 8.65 -3.95 6.67
CA SER A 125 9.60 -4.13 7.77
C SER A 125 10.04 -5.59 7.96
N GLY A 126 9.17 -6.54 7.63
CA GLY A 126 9.44 -7.98 7.71
C GLY A 126 10.17 -8.57 6.50
N GLY A 127 10.52 -7.75 5.49
CA GLY A 127 11.25 -8.19 4.29
C GLY A 127 10.41 -8.98 3.28
N SER A 128 9.09 -9.10 3.48
CA SER A 128 8.19 -9.75 2.53
C SER A 128 7.72 -8.81 1.39
N GLY A 129 8.00 -7.51 1.50
CA GLY A 129 7.85 -6.52 0.46
C GLY A 129 6.46 -6.43 -0.18
N TYR A 130 6.44 -6.24 -1.49
CA TYR A 130 5.22 -6.05 -2.28
C TYR A 130 4.27 -7.25 -2.22
N LEU A 131 4.81 -8.47 -2.38
CA LEU A 131 4.03 -9.71 -2.30
C LEU A 131 3.40 -9.89 -0.92
N GLY A 132 4.18 -9.62 0.13
CA GLY A 132 3.68 -9.65 1.51
C GLY A 132 2.53 -8.67 1.74
N ALA A 133 2.62 -7.45 1.20
CA ALA A 133 1.57 -6.45 1.34
C ALA A 133 0.28 -6.83 0.59
N MET A 134 0.40 -7.46 -0.59
CA MET A 134 -0.77 -8.01 -1.29
C MET A 134 -1.50 -9.05 -0.44
N LEU A 135 -0.76 -10.03 0.07
CA LEU A 135 -1.32 -11.08 0.92
C LEU A 135 -1.86 -10.51 2.24
N ALA A 136 -1.17 -9.53 2.83
CA ALA A 136 -1.64 -8.80 4.00
C ALA A 136 -2.98 -8.11 3.78
N GLY A 137 -3.17 -7.50 2.61
CA GLY A 137 -4.42 -6.86 2.23
C GLY A 137 -5.59 -7.84 2.18
N PHE A 138 -5.41 -8.99 1.54
CA PHE A 138 -6.42 -10.05 1.52
C PHE A 138 -6.69 -10.59 2.92
N LEU A 139 -5.64 -10.91 3.67
CA LEU A 139 -5.75 -11.40 5.04
C LEU A 139 -6.53 -10.41 5.91
N ALA A 140 -6.14 -9.14 5.91
CA ALA A 140 -6.81 -8.09 6.69
C ALA A 140 -8.28 -7.94 6.33
N GLY A 141 -8.61 -8.00 5.04
CA GLY A 141 -9.99 -7.93 4.57
C GLY A 141 -10.86 -9.08 5.08
N TYR A 142 -10.37 -10.32 4.98
CA TYR A 142 -11.12 -11.49 5.46
C TYR A 142 -11.17 -11.55 6.99
N VAL A 143 -10.07 -11.27 7.68
CA VAL A 143 -10.02 -11.17 9.15
C VAL A 143 -11.04 -10.15 9.64
N THR A 144 -11.14 -8.99 8.99
CA THR A 144 -12.12 -7.96 9.35
C THR A 144 -13.55 -8.46 9.22
N LYS A 145 -13.90 -9.16 8.12
CA LYS A 145 -15.22 -9.77 7.95
C LYS A 145 -15.52 -10.76 9.08
N LEU A 146 -14.54 -11.57 9.45
CA LEU A 146 -14.68 -12.55 10.51
C LEU A 146 -14.89 -11.89 11.88
N VAL A 147 -14.10 -10.86 12.20
CA VAL A 147 -14.22 -10.07 13.44
C VAL A 147 -15.60 -9.40 13.51
N ILE A 148 -16.06 -8.77 12.42
CA ILE A 148 -17.39 -8.14 12.37
C ILE A 148 -18.49 -9.18 12.59
N ALA A 149 -18.38 -10.37 11.97
CA ALA A 149 -19.34 -11.45 12.12
C ALA A 149 -19.39 -11.96 13.57
N SER A 150 -18.25 -12.15 14.20
CA SER A 150 -18.14 -12.62 15.59
C SER A 150 -18.72 -11.61 16.60
N LEU A 151 -18.60 -10.31 16.34
CA LEU A 151 -19.09 -9.26 17.22
C LEU A 151 -20.56 -8.85 16.98
N LYS A 152 -21.25 -9.48 16.03
CA LYS A 152 -22.70 -9.24 15.80
C LYS A 152 -23.57 -9.58 16.99
N GLY A 153 -23.15 -10.51 17.85
CA GLY A 153 -23.88 -10.96 19.03
C GLY A 153 -23.86 -10.02 20.23
N LEU A 154 -23.09 -8.91 20.21
CA LEU A 154 -23.03 -8.00 21.33
C LEU A 154 -24.22 -7.01 21.38
N PRO A 155 -24.62 -6.52 22.58
CA PRO A 155 -25.74 -5.60 22.78
C PRO A 155 -25.63 -4.33 21.95
N LYS A 156 -26.79 -3.81 21.50
CA LYS A 156 -26.89 -2.60 20.65
C LYS A 156 -26.37 -1.33 21.33
N SER A 157 -26.35 -1.29 22.67
CA SER A 157 -25.85 -0.15 23.47
C SER A 157 -24.38 0.18 23.20
N LEU A 158 -23.59 -0.79 22.74
CA LEU A 158 -22.15 -0.64 22.50
C LEU A 158 -21.80 -0.41 21.03
N ASN A 159 -22.79 -0.22 20.14
CA ASN A 159 -22.53 -0.14 18.69
C ASN A 159 -21.61 1.01 18.29
N GLY A 160 -21.67 2.16 18.95
CA GLY A 160 -20.76 3.28 18.67
C GLY A 160 -19.31 2.97 19.03
N ILE A 161 -19.09 2.38 20.19
CA ILE A 161 -17.75 2.04 20.68
C ILE A 161 -17.15 0.87 19.86
N LYS A 162 -17.97 -0.11 19.47
CA LYS A 162 -17.57 -1.20 18.62
C LYS A 162 -17.00 -0.73 17.28
N ALA A 163 -17.74 0.16 16.61
CA ALA A 163 -17.39 0.58 15.26
C ALA A 163 -16.10 1.41 15.23
N ILE A 164 -15.86 2.23 16.24
CA ILE A 164 -14.75 3.19 16.27
C ILE A 164 -13.50 2.59 16.91
N LEU A 165 -13.66 1.80 17.97
CA LEU A 165 -12.54 1.32 18.78
C LEU A 165 -12.29 -0.18 18.62
N LEU A 166 -13.32 -1.01 18.75
CA LEU A 166 -13.16 -2.46 18.87
C LEU A 166 -12.84 -3.11 17.53
N TYR A 167 -13.47 -2.69 16.44
CA TYR A 167 -13.19 -3.24 15.12
C TYR A 167 -11.76 -2.94 14.66
N PRO A 168 -11.28 -1.69 14.64
CA PRO A 168 -9.90 -1.41 14.24
C PRO A 168 -8.87 -2.08 15.14
N LEU A 169 -9.09 -2.06 16.47
CA LEU A 169 -8.15 -2.65 17.43
C LEU A 169 -7.99 -4.16 17.21
N LEU A 170 -9.09 -4.90 17.15
CA LEU A 170 -9.05 -6.36 16.99
C LEU A 170 -8.56 -6.76 15.59
N THR A 171 -8.96 -6.04 14.55
CA THR A 171 -8.54 -6.35 13.18
C THR A 171 -7.05 -6.09 12.99
N VAL A 172 -6.52 -4.99 13.51
CA VAL A 172 -5.09 -4.66 13.44
C VAL A 172 -4.28 -5.68 14.24
N LEU A 173 -4.70 -5.99 15.48
CA LEU A 173 -4.00 -6.95 16.33
C LEU A 173 -3.98 -8.34 15.68
N LEU A 174 -5.13 -8.83 15.22
CA LEU A 174 -5.23 -10.16 14.62
C LEU A 174 -4.45 -10.24 13.31
N THR A 175 -4.58 -9.23 12.45
CA THR A 175 -3.82 -9.16 11.19
C THR A 175 -2.32 -9.04 11.45
N GLY A 176 -1.90 -8.21 12.40
CA GLY A 176 -0.49 -8.04 12.75
C GLY A 176 0.15 -9.33 13.26
N VAL A 177 -0.52 -10.04 14.17
CA VAL A 177 -0.05 -11.33 14.68
C VAL A 177 0.05 -12.36 13.56
N LEU A 178 -0.98 -12.47 12.70
CA LEU A 178 -0.98 -13.40 11.57
C LEU A 178 0.10 -13.05 10.53
N MET A 179 0.35 -11.76 10.30
CA MET A 179 1.43 -11.32 9.41
C MET A 179 2.79 -11.75 9.93
N ILE A 180 3.09 -11.47 11.22
CA ILE A 180 4.41 -11.73 11.80
C ILE A 180 4.68 -13.22 11.90
N ILE A 181 3.69 -14.02 12.32
CA ILE A 181 3.88 -15.44 12.64
C ILE A 181 3.72 -16.33 11.40
N ILE A 182 2.74 -16.04 10.54
CA ILE A 182 2.34 -16.95 9.46
C ILE A 182 2.79 -16.48 8.10
N LEU A 183 2.62 -15.18 7.76
CA LEU A 183 2.88 -14.69 6.41
C LEU A 183 4.33 -14.26 6.19
N ASN A 184 4.91 -13.51 7.11
CA ASN A 184 6.26 -12.97 6.90
C ASN A 184 7.34 -14.07 6.71
N PRO A 185 7.39 -15.17 7.50
CA PRO A 185 8.43 -16.17 7.32
C PRO A 185 8.44 -16.84 5.94
N PRO A 186 7.32 -17.41 5.42
CA PRO A 186 7.34 -18.07 4.11
C PRO A 186 7.50 -17.09 2.94
N VAL A 187 6.91 -15.89 3.01
CA VAL A 187 7.00 -14.91 1.93
C VAL A 187 8.41 -14.31 1.87
N ARG A 188 9.03 -14.06 3.00
CA ARG A 188 10.43 -13.65 3.07
C ARG A 188 11.35 -14.70 2.46
N PHE A 189 11.17 -15.97 2.80
CA PHE A 189 11.95 -17.06 2.25
C PHE A 189 11.84 -17.16 0.72
N ILE A 190 10.62 -16.98 0.17
CA ILE A 190 10.39 -16.93 -1.29
C ILE A 190 11.09 -15.70 -1.90
N ASN A 191 10.96 -14.54 -1.27
CA ASN A 191 11.54 -13.30 -1.77
C ASN A 191 13.08 -13.36 -1.76
N GLU A 192 13.70 -13.86 -0.69
CA GLU A 192 15.15 -14.07 -0.59
C GLU A 192 15.62 -15.12 -1.59
N GLY A 193 14.87 -16.20 -1.79
CA GLY A 193 15.14 -17.23 -2.78
C GLY A 193 15.13 -16.69 -4.22
N LEU A 194 14.17 -15.83 -4.56
CA LEU A 194 14.10 -15.15 -5.86
C LEU A 194 15.30 -14.21 -6.08
N VAL A 195 15.67 -13.44 -5.07
CA VAL A 195 16.83 -12.54 -5.13
C VAL A 195 18.12 -13.34 -5.32
N HIS A 196 18.27 -14.44 -4.60
CA HIS A 196 19.46 -15.31 -4.74
C HIS A 196 19.54 -16.03 -6.09
N TRP A 197 18.38 -16.31 -6.71
CA TRP A 197 18.34 -16.92 -8.04
C TRP A 197 18.66 -15.91 -9.16
N LEU A 198 18.42 -14.61 -8.91
CA LEU A 198 18.68 -13.53 -9.87
C LEU A 198 20.12 -12.98 -9.81
N GLN A 199 20.89 -13.29 -8.77
CA GLN A 199 22.31 -12.94 -8.60
C GLN A 199 23.21 -14.04 -9.15
#